data_be9ae2da98c2aa6938b169559c0c3aa3
#
_entry.id   be9ae2da98c2aa6938b169559c0c3aa3
#
_cell.length_a   1.000
_cell.length_b   1.000
_cell.length_c   1.000
_cell.angle_alpha   90.00
_cell.angle_beta   90.00
_cell.angle_gamma   90.00
#
_symmetry.space_group_name_H-M   'P 1'
#
loop_
_entity.id
_entity.type
_entity.pdbx_description
1 polymer ?
#
loop_
_entity_poly.entity_id
_entity_poly.type
_entity_poly.pdbx_seq_one_letter_code
_entity_poly.pdbx_strand_id
1 'polypeptide(L)'
;MSNRTLTVDGETLTLSHPDKVLFPEDGLTKSDLADYYQRVAPLMLPHRRGRPLTLHRFPDGIGAQGFYQQNRGEHFPDWLPATSIDHSGNTGAVTHILCERAADLVYLASQATLTLHAWLSRMDRPHRPDQLVFDLDPPGDAFAPVRGPPGPGATPRAPPAAPRSGTVASTPLAP
;
A
#
# COMPACT_ATOMS: atom_id res chain seq x y z
N MET A 1 12.89 11.85 -24.96
CA MET A 1 12.61 11.29 -23.62
C MET A 1 12.75 9.78 -23.74
N SER A 2 13.63 9.17 -22.93
CA SER A 2 13.87 7.72 -22.99
C SER A 2 12.73 6.99 -22.27
N ASN A 3 12.28 5.89 -22.86
CA ASN A 3 11.41 4.92 -22.19
C ASN A 3 12.23 3.68 -21.88
N ARG A 4 11.98 3.03 -20.75
CA ARG A 4 12.55 1.73 -20.41
C ARG A 4 11.47 0.66 -20.58
N THR A 5 11.76 -0.38 -21.35
CA THR A 5 10.87 -1.54 -21.49
C THR A 5 11.32 -2.64 -20.53
N LEU A 6 10.39 -3.20 -19.79
CA LEU A 6 10.60 -4.29 -18.84
C LEU A 6 9.67 -5.45 -19.18
N THR A 7 10.17 -6.68 -19.09
CA THR A 7 9.32 -7.88 -19.19
C THR A 7 9.32 -8.57 -17.82
N VAL A 8 8.14 -8.65 -17.20
CA VAL A 8 7.95 -9.22 -15.87
C VAL A 8 6.71 -10.12 -15.90
N ASP A 9 6.83 -11.36 -15.45
CA ASP A 9 5.74 -12.36 -15.43
C ASP A 9 5.02 -12.52 -16.77
N GLY A 10 5.73 -12.35 -17.90
CA GLY A 10 5.18 -12.42 -19.25
C GLY A 10 4.53 -11.14 -19.76
N GLU A 11 4.37 -10.12 -18.92
CA GLU A 11 3.85 -8.81 -19.32
C GLU A 11 4.97 -7.88 -19.78
N THR A 12 4.74 -7.15 -20.86
CA THR A 12 5.67 -6.12 -21.34
C THR A 12 5.21 -4.75 -20.87
N LEU A 13 6.03 -4.12 -20.04
CA LEU A 13 5.74 -2.85 -19.38
C LEU A 13 6.61 -1.74 -19.95
N THR A 14 6.01 -0.60 -20.25
CA THR A 14 6.73 0.61 -20.64
C THR A 14 6.81 1.57 -19.46
N LEU A 15 8.00 1.77 -18.94
CA LEU A 15 8.30 2.76 -17.92
C LEU A 15 8.67 4.08 -18.58
N SER A 16 7.76 5.04 -18.55
CA SER A 16 8.01 6.39 -19.05
C SER A 16 8.83 7.19 -18.05
N HIS A 17 9.76 8.00 -18.53
CA HIS A 17 10.65 8.84 -17.70
C HIS A 17 11.34 8.03 -16.60
N PRO A 18 12.11 6.98 -16.94
CA PRO A 18 12.77 6.09 -15.98
C PRO A 18 13.72 6.84 -15.04
N ASP A 19 14.36 7.89 -15.56
CA ASP A 19 15.35 8.70 -14.84
C ASP A 19 14.71 9.78 -13.95
N LYS A 20 13.36 9.88 -13.92
CA LYS A 20 12.69 10.85 -13.04
C LYS A 20 12.98 10.51 -11.58
N VAL A 21 13.61 11.45 -10.88
CA VAL A 21 13.95 11.33 -9.46
C VAL A 21 12.63 11.38 -8.65
N LEU A 22 12.39 10.34 -7.86
CA LEU A 22 11.25 10.24 -6.94
C LEU A 22 11.64 10.52 -5.49
N PHE A 23 12.89 10.25 -5.11
CA PHE A 23 13.46 10.50 -3.78
C PHE A 23 14.65 11.43 -3.92
N PRO A 24 14.46 12.76 -3.81
CA PRO A 24 15.52 13.73 -4.10
C PRO A 24 16.74 13.63 -3.18
N GLU A 25 16.55 13.26 -1.92
CA GLU A 25 17.65 13.16 -0.94
C GLU A 25 18.62 12.03 -1.30
N ASP A 26 18.11 10.91 -1.80
CA ASP A 26 18.88 9.71 -2.14
C ASP A 26 19.18 9.62 -3.66
N GLY A 27 18.61 10.50 -4.47
CA GLY A 27 18.72 10.47 -5.91
C GLY A 27 18.02 9.28 -6.58
N LEU A 28 17.14 8.56 -5.86
CA LEU A 28 16.46 7.38 -6.39
C LEU A 28 15.38 7.77 -7.41
N THR A 29 15.42 7.03 -8.52
CA THR A 29 14.58 7.29 -9.69
C THR A 29 13.35 6.39 -9.74
N LYS A 30 12.49 6.64 -10.72
CA LYS A 30 11.36 5.76 -11.04
C LYS A 30 11.83 4.37 -11.46
N SER A 31 12.97 4.28 -12.15
CA SER A 31 13.60 3.02 -12.53
C SER A 31 14.01 2.21 -11.31
N ASP A 32 14.62 2.87 -10.30
CA ASP A 32 15.05 2.22 -9.06
C ASP A 32 13.83 1.70 -8.27
N LEU A 33 12.74 2.45 -8.26
CA LEU A 33 11.48 1.99 -7.63
C LEU A 33 10.92 0.75 -8.33
N ALA A 34 10.94 0.71 -9.66
CA ALA A 34 10.47 -0.45 -10.42
C ALA A 34 11.34 -1.69 -10.13
N ASP A 35 12.67 -1.52 -10.12
CA ASP A 35 13.60 -2.59 -9.80
C ASP A 35 13.47 -3.05 -8.33
N TYR A 36 13.20 -2.13 -7.40
CA TYR A 36 12.90 -2.46 -6.01
C TYR A 36 11.65 -3.31 -5.89
N TYR A 37 10.53 -2.90 -6.52
CA TYR A 37 9.29 -3.67 -6.45
C TYR A 37 9.42 -5.05 -7.09
N GLN A 38 10.17 -5.17 -8.18
CA GLN A 38 10.44 -6.48 -8.77
C GLN A 38 11.21 -7.40 -7.81
N ARG A 39 12.23 -6.88 -7.12
CA ARG A 39 13.05 -7.66 -6.18
C ARG A 39 12.29 -8.05 -4.92
N VAL A 40 11.46 -7.15 -4.39
CA VAL A 40 10.73 -7.40 -3.13
C VAL A 40 9.42 -8.15 -3.34
N ALA A 41 8.96 -8.30 -4.58
CA ALA A 41 7.70 -8.96 -4.91
C ALA A 41 7.51 -10.33 -4.21
N PRO A 42 8.49 -11.25 -4.18
CA PRO A 42 8.32 -12.55 -3.53
C PRO A 42 7.99 -12.44 -2.03
N LEU A 43 8.51 -11.39 -1.38
CA LEU A 43 8.28 -11.13 0.06
C LEU A 43 7.00 -10.33 0.29
N MET A 44 6.68 -9.39 -0.58
CA MET A 44 5.54 -8.48 -0.42
C MET A 44 4.21 -9.12 -0.80
N LEU A 45 4.17 -9.86 -1.92
CA LEU A 45 2.93 -10.39 -2.48
C LEU A 45 2.15 -11.32 -1.54
N PRO A 46 2.76 -12.21 -0.73
CA PRO A 46 2.03 -13.05 0.21
C PRO A 46 1.14 -12.25 1.18
N HIS A 47 1.55 -11.02 1.49
CA HIS A 47 0.81 -10.11 2.40
C HIS A 47 -0.21 -9.24 1.69
N ARG A 48 -0.20 -9.18 0.34
CA ARG A 48 -1.03 -8.28 -0.46
C ARG A 48 -2.08 -9.00 -1.31
N ARG A 49 -1.85 -10.27 -1.64
CA ARG A 49 -2.76 -11.03 -2.51
C ARG A 49 -4.19 -11.03 -2.01
N GLY A 50 -5.12 -10.76 -2.94
CA GLY A 50 -6.55 -10.70 -2.69
C GLY A 50 -7.00 -9.53 -1.83
N ARG A 51 -6.14 -8.54 -1.57
CA ARG A 51 -6.50 -7.35 -0.79
C ARG A 51 -6.68 -6.13 -1.68
N PRO A 52 -7.83 -5.46 -1.62
CA PRO A 52 -8.04 -4.19 -2.29
C PRO A 52 -6.99 -3.17 -1.86
N LEU A 53 -6.48 -2.40 -2.82
CA LEU A 53 -5.45 -1.40 -2.56
C LEU A 53 -6.00 0.01 -2.70
N THR A 54 -5.50 0.90 -1.87
CA THR A 54 -5.48 2.35 -2.09
C THR A 54 -4.04 2.73 -2.42
N LEU A 55 -3.86 3.40 -3.55
CA LEU A 55 -2.55 3.80 -4.04
C LEU A 55 -2.23 5.21 -3.55
N HIS A 56 -1.04 5.43 -2.99
CA HIS A 56 -0.54 6.77 -2.69
C HIS A 56 0.54 7.10 -3.72
N ARG A 57 0.19 8.00 -4.64
CA ARG A 57 0.98 8.32 -5.83
C ARG A 57 1.67 9.67 -5.67
N PHE A 58 2.92 9.73 -6.13
CA PHE A 58 3.75 10.94 -6.10
C PHE A 58 4.37 11.17 -7.49
N PRO A 59 3.58 11.63 -8.47
CA PRO A 59 4.09 11.83 -9.83
C PRO A 59 5.29 12.76 -9.90
N ASP A 60 5.38 13.72 -8.99
CA ASP A 60 6.47 14.70 -8.94
C ASP A 60 7.51 14.45 -7.84
N GLY A 61 7.51 13.21 -7.31
CA GLY A 61 8.43 12.79 -6.26
C GLY A 61 7.89 13.03 -4.85
N ILE A 62 8.53 12.38 -3.87
CA ILE A 62 8.05 12.36 -2.47
C ILE A 62 8.08 13.75 -1.80
N GLY A 63 8.92 14.67 -2.29
CA GLY A 63 8.98 16.05 -1.82
C GLY A 63 7.82 16.93 -2.31
N ALA A 64 7.03 16.46 -3.27
CA ALA A 64 5.86 17.14 -3.78
C ALA A 64 4.58 16.57 -3.17
N GLN A 65 3.45 17.25 -3.40
CA GLN A 65 2.15 16.77 -2.94
C GLN A 65 1.76 15.50 -3.68
N GLY A 66 1.57 14.40 -2.93
CA GLY A 66 0.98 13.17 -3.43
C GLY A 66 -0.55 13.18 -3.36
N PHE A 67 -1.16 12.17 -3.96
CA PHE A 67 -2.60 11.96 -3.89
C PHE A 67 -2.95 10.49 -3.71
N TYR A 68 -4.10 10.25 -3.08
CA TYR A 68 -4.64 8.90 -2.92
C TYR A 68 -5.55 8.55 -4.10
N GLN A 69 -5.37 7.35 -4.63
CA GLN A 69 -6.21 6.79 -5.68
C GLN A 69 -6.79 5.45 -5.21
N GLN A 70 -8.10 5.39 -5.07
CA GLN A 70 -8.82 4.17 -4.71
C GLN A 70 -9.37 3.48 -5.96
N ASN A 71 -9.96 4.28 -6.86
CA ASN A 71 -10.59 3.74 -8.06
C ASN A 71 -9.56 3.47 -9.15
N ARG A 72 -9.73 2.35 -9.85
CA ARG A 72 -8.90 2.00 -11.02
C ARG A 72 -8.99 3.11 -12.05
N GLY A 73 -7.82 3.60 -12.52
CA GLY A 73 -7.79 4.57 -13.61
C GLY A 73 -8.18 3.93 -14.94
N GLU A 74 -8.88 4.68 -15.79
CA GLU A 74 -9.29 4.22 -17.13
C GLU A 74 -8.10 3.81 -18.02
N HIS A 75 -6.93 4.44 -17.80
CA HIS A 75 -5.68 4.16 -18.52
C HIS A 75 -4.92 2.93 -18.01
N PHE A 76 -5.42 2.27 -16.97
CA PHE A 76 -4.77 1.07 -16.44
C PHE A 76 -5.05 -0.12 -17.36
N PRO A 77 -4.03 -0.97 -17.63
CA PRO A 77 -4.17 -2.06 -18.56
C PRO A 77 -5.17 -3.12 -18.06
N ASP A 78 -5.86 -3.78 -18.99
CA ASP A 78 -6.89 -4.76 -18.64
C ASP A 78 -6.36 -5.98 -17.89
N TRP A 79 -5.10 -6.32 -18.10
CA TRP A 79 -4.45 -7.42 -17.38
C TRP A 79 -4.17 -7.14 -15.91
N LEU A 80 -4.22 -5.85 -15.46
CA LEU A 80 -4.01 -5.50 -14.05
C LEU A 80 -5.23 -5.90 -13.23
N PRO A 81 -5.07 -6.81 -12.25
CA PRO A 81 -6.19 -7.31 -11.47
C PRO A 81 -6.90 -6.22 -10.69
N ALA A 82 -8.21 -6.29 -10.67
CA ALA A 82 -9.06 -5.35 -9.93
C ALA A 82 -10.31 -6.03 -9.39
N THR A 83 -10.92 -5.45 -8.37
CA THR A 83 -12.18 -5.90 -7.79
C THR A 83 -13.09 -4.72 -7.52
N SER A 84 -14.37 -4.86 -7.86
CA SER A 84 -15.36 -3.83 -7.57
C SER A 84 -16.04 -4.13 -6.24
N ILE A 85 -16.02 -3.16 -5.33
CA ILE A 85 -16.64 -3.28 -4.01
C ILE A 85 -17.70 -2.19 -3.89
N ASP A 86 -18.91 -2.63 -3.56
CA ASP A 86 -20.02 -1.72 -3.29
C ASP A 86 -19.87 -1.15 -1.88
N HIS A 87 -19.72 0.16 -1.81
CA HIS A 87 -19.74 0.89 -0.55
C HIS A 87 -21.20 1.25 -0.26
N SER A 88 -21.81 0.56 0.73
CA SER A 88 -23.17 0.83 1.20
C SER A 88 -23.31 2.31 1.60
N GLY A 89 -23.80 3.11 0.69
CA GLY A 89 -23.94 4.57 0.80
C GLY A 89 -24.03 5.23 -0.58
N ASN A 90 -24.16 6.53 -0.63
CA ASN A 90 -24.37 7.32 -1.86
C ASN A 90 -23.18 7.37 -2.85
N THR A 91 -22.09 6.66 -2.59
CA THR A 91 -20.83 6.74 -3.37
C THR A 91 -20.69 5.69 -4.47
N GLY A 92 -21.62 4.71 -4.55
CA GLY A 92 -21.55 3.66 -5.57
C GLY A 92 -20.41 2.66 -5.38
N ALA A 93 -20.18 1.83 -6.40
CA ALA A 93 -19.10 0.84 -6.39
C ALA A 93 -17.75 1.47 -6.75
N VAL A 94 -16.70 1.11 -6.02
CA VAL A 94 -15.32 1.50 -6.30
C VAL A 94 -14.54 0.28 -6.79
N THR A 95 -13.83 0.43 -7.91
CA THR A 95 -13.00 -0.63 -8.47
C THR A 95 -11.57 -0.49 -7.97
N HIS A 96 -11.23 -1.28 -6.95
CA HIS A 96 -9.90 -1.31 -6.36
C HIS A 96 -8.94 -2.18 -7.16
N ILE A 97 -7.67 -1.76 -7.23
CA ILE A 97 -6.58 -2.56 -7.77
C ILE A 97 -6.20 -3.66 -6.77
N LEU A 98 -5.80 -4.80 -7.33
CA LEU A 98 -5.19 -5.91 -6.61
C LEU A 98 -3.73 -6.07 -7.07
N CYS A 99 -2.88 -6.69 -6.24
CA CYS A 99 -1.54 -7.11 -6.61
C CYS A 99 -1.39 -8.61 -6.39
N GLU A 100 -1.25 -9.35 -7.48
CA GLU A 100 -1.15 -10.81 -7.47
C GLU A 100 0.22 -11.30 -7.99
N ARG A 101 0.90 -10.47 -8.81
CA ARG A 101 2.15 -10.80 -9.50
C ARG A 101 3.16 -9.66 -9.37
N ALA A 102 4.44 -9.95 -9.63
CA ALA A 102 5.47 -8.92 -9.66
C ALA A 102 5.21 -7.86 -10.75
N ALA A 103 4.66 -8.26 -11.89
CA ALA A 103 4.26 -7.34 -12.96
C ALA A 103 3.30 -6.24 -12.48
N ASP A 104 2.35 -6.58 -11.59
CA ASP A 104 1.38 -5.65 -11.05
C ASP A 104 2.08 -4.57 -10.19
N LEU A 105 3.03 -4.98 -9.33
CA LEU A 105 3.83 -4.06 -8.52
C LEU A 105 4.69 -3.14 -9.37
N VAL A 106 5.38 -3.70 -10.38
CA VAL A 106 6.23 -2.92 -11.29
C VAL A 106 5.41 -1.94 -12.12
N TYR A 107 4.20 -2.33 -12.54
CA TYR A 107 3.28 -1.39 -13.18
C TYR A 107 2.91 -0.24 -12.25
N LEU A 108 2.58 -0.51 -10.98
CA LEU A 108 2.26 0.54 -10.00
C LEU A 108 3.46 1.46 -9.73
N ALA A 109 4.70 0.94 -9.76
CA ALA A 109 5.90 1.76 -9.73
C ALA A 109 5.96 2.72 -10.93
N SER A 110 5.59 2.25 -12.13
CA SER A 110 5.53 3.09 -13.34
C SER A 110 4.56 4.25 -13.20
N GLN A 111 3.54 4.10 -12.34
CA GLN A 111 2.55 5.11 -12.00
C GLN A 111 3.00 6.02 -10.82
N ALA A 112 4.29 5.94 -10.41
CA ALA A 112 4.84 6.64 -9.27
C ALA A 112 4.07 6.36 -7.97
N THR A 113 3.60 5.13 -7.78
CA THR A 113 2.98 4.70 -6.53
C THR A 113 4.08 4.33 -5.55
N LEU A 114 4.28 5.13 -4.51
CA LEU A 114 5.31 4.91 -3.50
C LEU A 114 4.77 4.09 -2.33
N THR A 115 3.49 4.23 -2.00
CA THR A 115 2.87 3.51 -0.88
C THR A 115 1.62 2.77 -1.35
N LEU A 116 1.51 1.53 -0.92
CA LEU A 116 0.38 0.65 -1.19
C LEU A 116 -0.36 0.38 0.12
N HIS A 117 -1.53 0.97 0.29
CA HIS A 117 -2.38 0.73 1.46
C HIS A 117 -3.31 -0.44 1.16
N ALA A 118 -3.00 -1.61 1.72
CA ALA A 118 -3.86 -2.77 1.58
C ALA A 118 -4.94 -2.80 2.64
N TRP A 119 -6.13 -3.23 2.26
CA TRP A 119 -7.20 -3.48 3.20
C TRP A 119 -6.83 -4.59 4.18
N LEU A 120 -7.37 -4.51 5.40
CA LEU A 120 -7.22 -5.56 6.42
C LEU A 120 -8.10 -6.77 6.12
N SER A 121 -9.01 -6.65 5.17
CA SER A 121 -9.86 -7.72 4.65
C SER A 121 -9.46 -8.11 3.23
N ARG A 122 -9.89 -9.30 2.81
CA ARG A 122 -9.70 -9.79 1.45
C ARG A 122 -10.94 -9.50 0.59
N MET A 123 -10.77 -9.48 -0.74
CA MET A 123 -11.84 -9.18 -1.69
C MET A 123 -13.03 -10.15 -1.63
N ASP A 124 -12.80 -11.40 -1.23
CA ASP A 124 -13.85 -12.41 -1.06
C ASP A 124 -14.70 -12.18 0.19
N ARG A 125 -14.19 -11.41 1.16
CA ARG A 125 -14.86 -11.07 2.42
C ARG A 125 -14.58 -9.63 2.85
N PRO A 126 -14.98 -8.62 2.06
CA PRO A 126 -14.56 -7.23 2.26
C PRO A 126 -14.99 -6.65 3.61
N HIS A 127 -16.06 -7.14 4.20
CA HIS A 127 -16.57 -6.70 5.50
C HIS A 127 -16.12 -7.57 6.70
N ARG A 128 -15.18 -8.50 6.45
CA ARG A 128 -14.65 -9.40 7.49
C ARG A 128 -13.12 -9.38 7.44
N PRO A 129 -12.47 -8.44 8.15
CA PRO A 129 -11.02 -8.38 8.22
C PRO A 129 -10.46 -9.65 8.85
N ASP A 130 -9.36 -10.14 8.27
CA ASP A 130 -8.58 -11.28 8.74
C ASP A 130 -7.23 -10.84 9.33
N GLN A 131 -6.99 -9.53 9.35
CA GLN A 131 -5.81 -8.91 9.97
C GLN A 131 -6.25 -7.85 10.97
N LEU A 132 -5.44 -7.71 12.02
CA LEU A 132 -5.53 -6.64 13.00
C LEU A 132 -4.14 -6.01 13.14
N VAL A 133 -4.06 -4.71 13.01
CA VAL A 133 -2.82 -3.95 13.16
C VAL A 133 -2.92 -3.12 14.43
N PHE A 134 -1.91 -3.25 15.29
CA PHE A 134 -1.71 -2.37 16.43
C PHE A 134 -0.62 -1.39 16.09
N ASP A 135 -0.96 -0.12 16.04
CA ASP A 135 0.00 0.98 15.94
C ASP A 135 0.35 1.45 17.34
N LEU A 136 1.64 1.35 17.69
CA LEU A 136 2.12 1.61 19.04
C LEU A 136 3.08 2.80 19.02
N ASP A 137 2.56 3.95 19.39
CA ASP A 137 3.33 5.20 19.52
C ASP A 137 3.77 5.40 20.97
N PRO A 138 5.00 5.00 21.34
CA PRO A 138 5.49 5.27 22.68
C PRO A 138 5.76 6.77 22.86
N PRO A 139 5.55 7.32 24.05
CA PRO A 139 5.88 8.72 24.32
C PRO A 139 7.40 8.94 24.21
N GLY A 140 7.82 9.85 23.32
CA GLY A 140 9.22 10.16 23.05
C GLY A 140 9.98 8.99 22.42
N ASP A 141 11.30 8.94 22.63
CA ASP A 141 12.20 7.93 22.03
C ASP A 141 12.22 6.58 22.78
N ALA A 142 11.27 6.33 23.65
CA ALA A 142 11.23 5.14 24.49
C ALA A 142 10.72 3.90 23.75
N PHE A 143 11.45 3.43 22.75
CA PHE A 143 11.13 2.19 22.03
C PHE A 143 11.43 0.90 22.79
N ALA A 144 12.21 0.97 23.89
CA ALA A 144 12.60 -0.21 24.65
C ALA A 144 11.41 -1.04 25.17
N PRO A 145 10.31 -0.45 25.67
CA PRO A 145 9.13 -1.21 26.11
C PRO A 145 8.38 -1.91 24.97
N VAL A 146 8.52 -1.40 23.73
CA VAL A 146 7.82 -1.92 22.55
C VAL A 146 8.62 -3.03 21.87
N ARG A 147 9.96 -3.03 21.99
CA ARG A 147 10.89 -3.97 21.35
C ARG A 147 11.16 -5.25 22.12
N GLY A 148 10.91 -5.28 23.40
CA GLY A 148 11.28 -6.43 24.22
C GLY A 148 10.24 -7.54 24.14
N PRO A 149 10.63 -8.81 23.86
CA PRO A 149 9.84 -9.92 24.37
C PRO A 149 9.78 -9.74 25.90
N PRO A 150 8.64 -10.01 26.55
CA PRO A 150 8.62 -10.07 28.00
C PRO A 150 9.70 -11.04 28.43
N GLY A 151 10.66 -10.55 29.22
CA GLY A 151 11.70 -11.41 29.78
C GLY A 151 11.07 -12.58 30.55
N PRO A 152 11.76 -13.72 30.72
CA PRO A 152 11.24 -14.85 31.47
C PRO A 152 10.87 -14.36 32.88
N GLY A 153 9.56 -14.33 33.19
CA GLY A 153 9.02 -13.82 34.45
C GLY A 153 8.18 -12.52 34.36
N ALA A 154 8.13 -11.86 33.20
CA ALA A 154 7.20 -10.76 33.01
C ALA A 154 5.82 -11.34 32.67
N THR A 155 4.93 -11.37 33.65
CA THR A 155 3.50 -11.53 33.39
C THR A 155 3.04 -10.35 32.53
N PRO A 156 2.33 -10.59 31.41
CA PRO A 156 1.72 -9.52 30.65
C PRO A 156 0.80 -8.73 31.60
N ARG A 157 1.19 -7.49 31.93
CA ARG A 157 0.26 -6.61 32.62
C ARG A 157 -0.87 -6.36 31.62
N ALA A 158 -2.07 -6.82 31.97
CA ALA A 158 -3.26 -6.53 31.21
C ALA A 158 -3.28 -5.00 30.97
N PRO A 159 -3.49 -4.55 29.71
CA PRO A 159 -3.64 -3.13 29.45
C PRO A 159 -4.76 -2.61 30.36
N PRO A 160 -4.63 -1.37 30.89
CA PRO A 160 -5.74 -0.76 31.61
C PRO A 160 -6.97 -0.86 30.73
N ALA A 161 -8.10 -1.27 31.31
CA ALA A 161 -9.35 -1.43 30.59
C ALA A 161 -9.58 -0.16 29.77
N ALA A 162 -9.60 -0.31 28.46
CA ALA A 162 -9.87 0.80 27.55
C ALA A 162 -11.22 1.41 27.95
N PRO A 163 -11.32 2.74 28.03
CA PRO A 163 -12.60 3.36 28.30
C PRO A 163 -13.58 2.85 27.24
N ARG A 164 -14.70 2.32 27.71
CA ARG A 164 -15.79 1.88 26.85
C ARG A 164 -16.28 3.10 26.08
N SER A 165 -16.40 2.98 24.77
CA SER A 165 -16.76 4.02 23.81
C SER A 165 -15.60 4.87 23.29
N GLY A 166 -14.86 4.31 22.36
CA GLY A 166 -14.17 5.06 21.36
C GLY A 166 -14.73 4.60 20.02
N THR A 167 -15.67 5.34 19.48
CA THR A 167 -15.95 5.30 18.06
C THR A 167 -14.61 5.41 17.36
N VAL A 168 -14.24 4.38 16.62
CA VAL A 168 -13.09 4.49 15.71
C VAL A 168 -13.46 5.64 14.78
N ALA A 169 -12.83 6.79 15.01
CA ALA A 169 -12.94 7.89 14.11
C ALA A 169 -12.25 7.45 12.80
N SER A 170 -13.04 6.86 11.91
CA SER A 170 -12.70 6.85 10.51
C SER A 170 -12.69 8.32 10.12
N THR A 171 -11.51 8.92 10.05
CA THR A 171 -11.36 10.22 9.40
C THR A 171 -11.86 10.04 7.98
N PRO A 172 -12.98 10.67 7.57
CA PRO A 172 -13.40 10.60 6.19
C PRO A 172 -12.30 11.30 5.39
N LEU A 173 -11.70 10.59 4.45
CA LEU A 173 -10.96 11.24 3.36
C LEU A 173 -11.97 12.18 2.70
N ALA A 174 -11.74 13.47 2.85
CA ALA A 174 -12.49 14.51 2.20
C ALA A 174 -12.44 14.33 0.67
N PRO A 175 -13.47 14.77 -0.06
CA PRO A 175 -13.63 14.57 -1.49
C PRO A 175 -12.52 15.17 -2.33
#